data_9242df32e5db4755130eb05f529c5eab
#
_entry.id   9242df32e5db4755130eb05f529c5eab
#
_cell.length_a   1.000
_cell.length_b   1.000
_cell.length_c   1.000
_cell.angle_alpha   90.00
_cell.angle_beta   90.00
_cell.angle_gamma   90.00
#
_symmetry.space_group_name_H-M   'P 1'
#
loop_
_entity.id
_entity.type
_entity.pdbx_description
1 polymer ?
#
loop_
_entity_poly.entity_id
_entity_poly.type
_entity_poly.pdbx_seq_one_letter_code
_entity_poly.pdbx_strand_id
1 'polypeptide(L)'
;MPNYEHVFICRQDLTSVQAETLADDFKGILTENGGKVIDSEYWGLRSIAYRMNKNRKGHYFMFKLESDPKAVAEMERLMNINEDIMRFLTIKVKEHKEGHSIMMNSKAKDEEERV
;
A
#
# COMPACT_ATOMS: atom_id res chain seq x y z
N MET A 1 15.21 2.18 -13.57
CA MET A 1 14.88 2.19 -12.13
C MET A 1 14.14 0.92 -11.75
N PRO A 2 14.36 0.39 -10.53
CA PRO A 2 13.59 -0.76 -10.07
C PRO A 2 12.10 -0.49 -9.97
N ASN A 3 11.32 -1.55 -10.11
CA ASN A 3 9.87 -1.51 -9.97
C ASN A 3 9.47 -2.15 -8.64
N TYR A 4 8.49 -1.57 -7.98
CA TYR A 4 7.98 -2.06 -6.71
C TYR A 4 6.47 -2.08 -6.71
N GLU A 5 5.91 -3.01 -5.93
CA GLU A 5 4.52 -2.96 -5.51
C GLU A 5 4.52 -2.71 -4.01
N HIS A 6 3.77 -1.72 -3.58
CA HIS A 6 3.70 -1.30 -2.19
C HIS A 6 2.26 -1.33 -1.72
N VAL A 7 2.00 -2.10 -0.68
CA VAL A 7 0.67 -2.22 -0.06
C VAL A 7 0.76 -1.62 1.33
N PHE A 8 -0.22 -0.80 1.70
CA PHE A 8 -0.29 -0.31 3.07
C PHE A 8 -1.75 -0.28 3.55
N ILE A 9 -1.90 -0.30 4.87
CA ILE A 9 -3.19 -0.36 5.53
C ILE A 9 -3.30 0.81 6.49
N CYS A 10 -4.36 1.60 6.34
CA CYS A 10 -4.67 2.72 7.23
C CYS A 10 -5.72 2.30 8.25
N ARG A 11 -5.76 3.02 9.37
CA ARG A 11 -6.69 2.77 10.45
C ARG A 11 -8.14 2.85 9.99
N GLN A 12 -8.99 1.99 10.54
CA GLN A 12 -10.40 1.88 10.16
C GLN A 12 -11.25 3.11 10.51
N ASP A 13 -10.83 3.89 11.50
CA ASP A 13 -11.58 5.07 11.96
C ASP A 13 -11.37 6.31 11.08
N LEU A 14 -10.45 6.24 10.10
CA LEU A 14 -10.35 7.27 9.08
C LEU A 14 -11.52 7.17 8.12
N THR A 15 -12.00 8.31 7.64
CA THR A 15 -12.96 8.31 6.52
C THR A 15 -12.22 7.93 5.23
N SER A 16 -12.97 7.54 4.20
CA SER A 16 -12.37 7.26 2.88
C SER A 16 -11.60 8.47 2.34
N VAL A 17 -12.15 9.67 2.53
CA VAL A 17 -11.50 10.92 2.08
C VAL A 17 -10.20 11.16 2.83
N GLN A 18 -10.19 10.96 4.15
CA GLN A 18 -8.98 11.11 4.95
C GLN A 18 -7.91 10.10 4.55
N ALA A 19 -8.30 8.85 4.31
CA ALA A 19 -7.38 7.80 3.88
C ALA A 19 -6.79 8.11 2.49
N GLU A 20 -7.60 8.57 1.56
CA GLU A 20 -7.14 8.95 0.23
C GLU A 20 -6.20 10.15 0.26
N THR A 21 -6.47 11.13 1.13
CA THR A 21 -5.59 12.28 1.33
C THR A 21 -4.23 11.82 1.85
N LEU A 22 -4.23 10.89 2.81
CA LEU A 22 -3.00 10.32 3.34
C LEU A 22 -2.21 9.58 2.26
N ALA A 23 -2.91 8.82 1.42
CA ALA A 23 -2.27 8.13 0.29
C ALA A 23 -1.63 9.12 -0.69
N ASP A 24 -2.32 10.22 -0.99
CA ASP A 24 -1.80 11.26 -1.87
C ASP A 24 -0.55 11.94 -1.28
N ASP A 25 -0.52 12.13 0.04
CA ASP A 25 0.66 12.67 0.72
C ASP A 25 1.88 11.77 0.54
N PHE A 26 1.70 10.46 0.66
CA PHE A 26 2.79 9.50 0.46
C PHE A 26 3.24 9.43 -1.01
N LYS A 27 2.32 9.54 -1.96
CA LYS A 27 2.67 9.66 -3.38
C LYS A 27 3.55 10.89 -3.62
N GLY A 28 3.19 12.01 -3.00
CA GLY A 28 3.97 13.24 -3.08
C GLY A 28 5.36 13.08 -2.53
N ILE A 29 5.52 12.42 -1.40
CA ILE A 29 6.82 12.14 -0.79
C ILE A 29 7.70 11.33 -1.73
N LEU A 30 7.16 10.27 -2.32
CA LEU A 30 7.90 9.44 -3.28
C LEU A 30 8.33 10.26 -4.49
N THR A 31 7.43 11.05 -5.04
CA THR A 31 7.67 11.88 -6.23
C THR A 31 8.73 12.95 -5.94
N GLU A 32 8.67 13.59 -4.78
CA GLU A 32 9.65 14.61 -4.36
C GLU A 32 11.05 14.04 -4.24
N ASN A 33 11.17 12.75 -3.94
CA ASN A 33 12.45 12.07 -3.81
C ASN A 33 12.90 11.39 -5.11
N GLY A 34 12.25 11.71 -6.22
CA GLY A 34 12.64 11.22 -7.54
C GLY A 34 11.99 9.92 -7.97
N GLY A 35 11.06 9.41 -7.18
CA GLY A 35 10.30 8.22 -7.55
C GLY A 35 9.13 8.55 -8.45
N LYS A 36 8.51 7.52 -8.99
CA LYS A 36 7.36 7.65 -9.88
C LYS A 36 6.27 6.67 -9.48
N VAL A 37 5.06 7.18 -9.32
CA VAL A 37 3.88 6.35 -9.08
C VAL A 37 3.26 6.01 -10.43
N ILE A 38 3.35 4.75 -10.82
CA ILE A 38 2.84 4.26 -12.10
C ILE A 38 1.32 4.08 -12.02
N ASP A 39 0.85 3.55 -10.89
CA ASP A 39 -0.57 3.33 -10.66
C ASP A 39 -0.84 3.26 -9.16
N SER A 40 -2.07 3.51 -8.78
CA SER A 40 -2.50 3.35 -7.39
C SER A 40 -3.95 2.85 -7.36
N GLU A 41 -4.22 1.99 -6.37
CA GLU A 41 -5.56 1.43 -6.17
C GLU A 41 -5.96 1.62 -4.72
N TYR A 42 -7.21 2.04 -4.51
CA TYR A 42 -7.84 2.01 -3.21
C TYR A 42 -8.81 0.83 -3.18
N TRP A 43 -8.55 -0.11 -2.28
CA TRP A 43 -9.35 -1.34 -2.19
C TRP A 43 -10.47 -1.26 -1.17
N GLY A 44 -10.61 -0.11 -0.51
CA GLY A 44 -11.66 0.12 0.46
C GLY A 44 -11.34 -0.44 1.83
N LEU A 45 -12.35 -0.40 2.68
CA LEU A 45 -12.26 -0.89 4.04
C LEU A 45 -12.44 -2.41 4.02
N ARG A 46 -11.40 -3.14 4.45
CA ARG A 46 -11.38 -4.60 4.41
C ARG A 46 -10.95 -5.18 5.75
N SER A 47 -11.36 -6.43 5.98
CA SER A 47 -10.97 -7.17 7.16
C SER A 47 -9.46 -7.45 7.16
N ILE A 48 -8.84 -7.30 8.32
CA ILE A 48 -7.42 -7.57 8.52
C ILE A 48 -7.28 -9.01 9.06
N ALA A 49 -6.36 -9.78 8.48
CA ALA A 49 -6.12 -11.17 8.85
C ALA A 49 -5.71 -11.33 10.33
N TYR A 50 -5.00 -10.33 10.88
CA TYR A 50 -4.57 -10.31 12.27
C TYR A 50 -5.13 -9.09 12.96
N ARG A 51 -5.60 -9.25 14.19
CA ARG A 51 -6.02 -8.12 15.01
C ARG A 51 -4.79 -7.30 15.39
N MET A 52 -4.84 -6.01 15.07
CA MET A 52 -3.79 -5.07 15.41
C MET A 52 -4.43 -3.94 16.21
N ASN A 53 -4.05 -3.78 17.47
CA ASN A 53 -4.54 -2.70 18.33
C ASN A 53 -6.08 -2.59 18.35
N LYS A 54 -6.78 -3.72 18.44
CA LYS A 54 -8.24 -3.81 18.41
C LYS A 54 -8.90 -3.45 17.08
N ASN A 55 -8.13 -3.10 16.06
CA ASN A 55 -8.66 -2.84 14.74
C ASN A 55 -8.95 -4.17 14.03
N ARG A 56 -10.15 -4.31 13.50
CA ARG A 56 -10.57 -5.49 12.75
C ARG A 56 -10.55 -5.26 11.24
N LYS A 57 -10.57 -3.99 10.84
CA LYS A 57 -10.59 -3.57 9.43
C LYS A 57 -9.58 -2.47 9.22
N GLY A 58 -9.25 -2.24 7.98
CA GLY A 58 -8.39 -1.14 7.59
C GLY A 58 -8.63 -0.76 6.13
N HIS A 59 -8.21 0.45 5.79
CA HIS A 59 -8.25 0.92 4.41
C HIS A 59 -7.03 0.40 3.68
N TYR A 60 -7.24 -0.38 2.63
CA TYR A 60 -6.16 -1.00 1.85
C TYR A 60 -5.85 -0.15 0.62
N PHE A 61 -4.57 0.13 0.44
CA PHE A 61 -4.05 0.83 -0.73
C PHE A 61 -2.91 0.04 -1.35
N MET A 62 -2.79 0.12 -2.67
CA MET A 62 -1.67 -0.48 -3.39
C MET A 62 -1.12 0.55 -4.38
N PHE A 63 0.20 0.71 -4.37
CA PHE A 63 0.92 1.55 -5.32
C PHE A 63 1.81 0.69 -6.19
N LYS A 64 1.80 0.96 -7.48
CA LYS A 64 2.82 0.46 -8.40
C LYS A 64 3.83 1.57 -8.60
N LEU A 65 5.07 1.30 -8.27
CA LEU A 65 6.13 2.30 -8.22
C LEU A 65 7.28 1.95 -9.16
N GLU A 66 7.87 2.98 -9.74
CA GLU A 66 9.16 2.89 -10.41
C GLU A 66 10.05 3.92 -9.71
N SER A 67 11.08 3.45 -9.02
CA SER A 67 11.82 4.33 -8.11
C SER A 67 13.18 3.79 -7.75
N ASP A 68 14.07 4.72 -7.39
CA ASP A 68 15.29 4.43 -6.68
C ASP A 68 14.94 3.86 -5.29
N PRO A 69 15.70 2.90 -4.77
CA PRO A 69 15.49 2.39 -3.42
C PRO A 69 15.46 3.46 -2.33
N LYS A 70 16.20 4.54 -2.51
CA LYS A 70 16.26 5.64 -1.54
C LYS A 70 14.93 6.35 -1.37
N ALA A 71 14.20 6.58 -2.46
CA ALA A 71 12.89 7.23 -2.41
C ALA A 71 11.86 6.34 -1.71
N VAL A 72 11.88 5.04 -1.99
CA VAL A 72 11.03 4.05 -1.33
C VAL A 72 11.34 3.99 0.17
N ALA A 73 12.62 3.95 0.52
CA ALA A 73 13.05 3.92 1.93
C ALA A 73 12.58 5.15 2.70
N GLU A 74 12.63 6.33 2.10
CA GLU A 74 12.14 7.56 2.72
C GLU A 74 10.62 7.52 2.93
N MET A 75 9.88 7.05 1.95
CA MET A 75 8.43 6.87 2.08
C MET A 75 8.10 5.90 3.21
N GLU A 76 8.79 4.76 3.26
CA GLU A 76 8.60 3.76 4.32
C GLU A 76 8.94 4.29 5.70
N ARG A 77 10.01 5.08 5.79
CA ARG A 77 10.40 5.70 7.06
C ARG A 77 9.28 6.58 7.61
N LEU A 78 8.67 7.38 6.74
CA LEU A 78 7.57 8.26 7.13
C LEU A 78 6.28 7.47 7.42
N MET A 79 6.03 6.40 6.70
CA MET A 79 4.91 5.50 7.00
C MET A 79 5.07 4.86 8.38
N ASN A 80 6.30 4.47 8.71
CA ASN A 80 6.58 3.78 9.98
C ASN A 80 6.34 4.67 11.21
N ILE A 81 6.51 5.96 11.07
CA ILE A 81 6.27 6.91 12.17
C ILE A 81 4.87 7.53 12.14
N ASN A 82 4.09 7.27 11.12
CA ASN A 82 2.74 7.81 11.00
C ASN A 82 1.74 6.92 11.74
N GLU A 83 1.05 7.50 12.71
CA GLU A 83 0.10 6.77 13.56
C GLU A 83 -1.11 6.21 12.80
N ASP A 84 -1.44 6.78 11.65
CA ASP A 84 -2.58 6.35 10.85
C ASP A 84 -2.26 5.15 9.95
N ILE A 85 -0.97 4.82 9.80
CA ILE A 85 -0.52 3.65 9.04
C ILE A 85 -0.34 2.48 10.00
N MET A 86 -1.12 1.41 9.79
CA MET A 86 -1.05 0.22 10.62
C MET A 86 0.04 -0.73 10.18
N ARG A 87 0.17 -0.90 8.87
CA ARG A 87 1.12 -1.85 8.30
C ARG A 87 1.41 -1.48 6.85
N PHE A 88 2.59 -1.85 6.39
CA PHE A 88 2.94 -1.74 4.97
C PHE A 88 3.86 -2.89 4.56
N LEU A 89 3.89 -3.15 3.25
CA LEU A 89 4.74 -4.16 2.64
C LEU A 89 5.17 -3.68 1.25
N THR A 90 6.46 -3.75 0.97
CA THR A 90 7.01 -3.41 -0.34
C THR A 90 7.69 -4.64 -0.93
N ILE A 91 7.36 -4.97 -2.16
CA ILE A 91 7.96 -6.07 -2.91
C ILE A 91 8.54 -5.53 -4.20
N LYS A 92 9.80 -5.89 -4.49
CA LYS A 92 10.45 -5.57 -5.75
C LYS A 92 9.92 -6.52 -6.83
N VAL A 93 9.51 -5.97 -7.96
CA VAL A 93 9.01 -6.74 -9.10
C VAL A 93 9.84 -6.45 -10.34
N LYS A 94 9.85 -7.37 -11.30
CA LYS A 94 10.61 -7.16 -12.54
C LYS A 94 9.94 -6.12 -13.44
N GLU A 95 8.62 -6.19 -13.53
CA GLU A 95 7.83 -5.26 -14.33
C GLU A 95 6.42 -5.15 -13.76
N HIS A 96 5.75 -4.07 -14.09
CA HIS A 96 4.34 -3.91 -13.72
C HIS A 96 3.46 -4.50 -14.80
N LYS A 97 2.71 -5.54 -14.43
CA LYS A 97 1.75 -6.18 -15.32
C LYS A 97 0.36 -5.66 -15.02
N GLU A 98 -0.37 -5.31 -16.05
CA GLU A 98 -1.74 -4.87 -15.92
C GLU A 98 -2.60 -5.97 -15.30
N GLY A 99 -3.41 -5.61 -14.32
CA GLY A 99 -4.30 -6.54 -13.64
C GLY A 99 -3.64 -7.44 -12.60
N HIS A 100 -2.34 -7.33 -12.38
CA HIS A 100 -1.61 -8.11 -11.38
C HIS A 100 -1.05 -7.23 -10.29
N SER A 101 -1.31 -7.58 -9.04
CA SER A 101 -0.73 -6.92 -7.87
C SER A 101 -0.61 -7.92 -6.72
N ILE A 102 0.14 -7.55 -5.69
CA ILE A 102 0.27 -8.34 -4.47
C ILE A 102 -1.10 -8.62 -3.86
N MET A 103 -1.95 -7.61 -3.80
CA MET A 103 -3.28 -7.72 -3.20
C MET A 103 -4.20 -8.62 -4.00
N MET A 104 -4.16 -8.54 -5.33
CA MET A 104 -4.95 -9.40 -6.21
C MET A 104 -4.53 -10.85 -6.09
N ASN A 105 -3.23 -11.11 -6.10
CA ASN A 105 -2.71 -12.47 -5.95
C ASN A 105 -3.08 -13.07 -4.60
N SER A 106 -2.97 -12.30 -3.53
CA SER A 106 -3.36 -12.74 -2.19
C SER A 106 -4.85 -13.04 -2.11
N LYS A 107 -5.68 -12.20 -2.73
CA LYS A 107 -7.12 -12.39 -2.74
C LYS A 107 -7.52 -13.65 -3.52
N ALA A 108 -6.94 -13.86 -4.69
CA ALA A 108 -7.20 -15.05 -5.50
C ALA A 108 -6.79 -16.32 -4.76
N LYS A 109 -5.66 -16.29 -4.08
CA LYS A 109 -5.15 -17.40 -3.29
C LYS A 109 -6.08 -17.72 -2.12
N ASP A 110 -6.58 -16.69 -1.42
CA ASP A 110 -7.52 -16.86 -0.32
C ASP A 110 -8.84 -17.46 -0.81
N GLU A 111 -9.32 -17.06 -1.96
CA GLU A 111 -10.52 -17.60 -2.57
C GLU A 111 -10.35 -19.07 -2.94
N GLU A 112 -9.18 -19.47 -3.46
CA GLU A 112 -8.86 -20.86 -3.76
C GLU A 112 -8.80 -21.72 -2.49
N GLU A 113 -8.25 -21.19 -1.42
CA GLU A 113 -8.13 -21.89 -0.14
C GLU A 113 -9.49 -22.12 0.55
N ARG A 114 -10.49 -21.32 0.24
CA ARG A 114 -11.83 -21.42 0.80
C ARG A 114 -12.71 -22.47 0.12
N VAL A 115 -12.29 -22.99 -0.97
CA VAL A 115 -12.99 -24.05 -1.71
C VAL A 115 -12.57 -25.47 -1.26
#